data_c4565df0d0be66c8adffe8d0b9bae9fa
#
_entry.id   c4565df0d0be66c8adffe8d0b9bae9fa
#
_cell.length_a   1.000
_cell.length_b   1.000
_cell.length_c   1.000
_cell.angle_alpha   90.00
_cell.angle_beta   90.00
_cell.angle_gamma   90.00
#
_symmetry.space_group_name_H-M   'P 1'
#
loop_
_entity.id
_entity.type
_entity.pdbx_description
1 polymer ?
#
loop_
_entity_poly.entity_id
_entity_poly.type
_entity_poly.pdbx_seq_one_letter_code
_entity_poly.pdbx_strand_id
1 'polypeptide(L)'
;MPTATLQSSPATLYKKAQAAVKKLNPTVADVISIDRDSLNITMYGSKAQFSFVRTKNGVPVSNDRGSIVLDKDTGDIIGFHMSWHVNASFRDSKSAISLDKAKQKYAEMIQLTPQYEFDYDWQTKKVTARLVYRQGQYGEINAFTGKKSDFSADGYYDGSNETEDAVADMDTG
;
A
#
# COMPACT_ATOMS: atom_id res chain seq x y z
N MET A 1 14.79 -4.51 -33.01
CA MET A 1 13.38 -4.19 -32.68
C MET A 1 13.30 -2.70 -32.40
N PRO A 2 12.43 -1.92 -33.02
CA PRO A 2 12.35 -0.49 -32.74
C PRO A 2 11.87 -0.32 -31.29
N THR A 3 12.66 0.33 -30.46
CA THR A 3 12.25 0.86 -29.17
C THR A 3 11.20 1.91 -29.45
N ALA A 4 9.95 1.66 -29.05
CA ALA A 4 8.89 2.65 -29.16
C ALA A 4 9.31 3.89 -28.36
N THR A 5 9.60 4.96 -29.04
CA THR A 5 9.97 6.23 -28.42
C THR A 5 8.71 6.77 -27.75
N LEU A 6 8.71 6.83 -26.42
CA LEU A 6 7.65 7.49 -25.66
C LEU A 6 7.58 8.96 -26.11
N GLN A 7 6.47 9.39 -26.70
CA GLN A 7 6.26 10.80 -27.03
C GLN A 7 6.08 11.66 -25.78
N SER A 8 5.57 11.07 -24.70
CA SER A 8 5.41 11.76 -23.40
C SER A 8 6.36 11.18 -22.35
N SER A 9 7.12 12.03 -21.66
CA SER A 9 7.98 11.57 -20.57
C SER A 9 7.16 11.05 -19.38
N PRO A 10 7.70 10.12 -18.54
CA PRO A 10 7.04 9.68 -17.33
C PRO A 10 6.57 10.82 -16.41
N ALA A 11 7.36 11.89 -16.32
CA ALA A 11 7.01 13.08 -15.54
C ALA A 11 5.82 13.84 -16.14
N THR A 12 5.72 13.89 -17.46
CA THR A 12 4.58 14.50 -18.16
C THR A 12 3.31 13.69 -17.96
N LEU A 13 3.41 12.36 -18.11
CA LEU A 13 2.28 11.44 -17.85
C LEU A 13 1.79 11.53 -16.41
N TYR A 14 2.70 11.61 -15.44
CA TYR A 14 2.34 11.78 -14.03
C TYR A 14 1.56 13.08 -13.76
N LYS A 15 2.01 14.22 -14.32
CA LYS A 15 1.27 15.49 -14.21
C LYS A 15 -0.11 15.41 -14.84
N LYS A 16 -0.22 14.75 -16.00
CA LYS A 16 -1.52 14.52 -16.66
C LYS A 16 -2.43 13.63 -15.82
N ALA A 17 -1.89 12.57 -15.20
CA ALA A 17 -2.64 11.71 -14.28
C ALA A 17 -3.20 12.51 -13.08
N GLN A 18 -2.39 13.37 -12.47
CA GLN A 18 -2.84 14.23 -11.37
C GLN A 18 -3.97 15.19 -11.82
N ALA A 19 -3.80 15.84 -12.98
CA ALA A 19 -4.82 16.72 -13.51
C ALA A 19 -6.12 15.98 -13.87
N ALA A 20 -5.99 14.75 -14.38
CA ALA A 20 -7.11 13.91 -14.74
C ALA A 20 -7.94 13.47 -13.52
N VAL A 21 -7.31 13.02 -12.44
CA VAL A 21 -7.99 12.68 -11.17
C VAL A 21 -8.78 13.88 -10.66
N LYS A 22 -8.17 15.07 -10.66
CA LYS A 22 -8.81 16.30 -10.22
C LYS A 22 -10.03 16.68 -11.07
N LYS A 23 -9.97 16.40 -12.37
CA LYS A 23 -11.08 16.67 -13.31
C LYS A 23 -12.21 15.65 -13.19
N LEU A 24 -11.85 14.36 -13.06
CA LEU A 24 -12.82 13.26 -13.03
C LEU A 24 -13.57 13.18 -11.71
N ASN A 25 -12.89 13.44 -10.61
CA ASN A 25 -13.50 13.36 -9.28
C ASN A 25 -12.92 14.43 -8.34
N PRO A 26 -13.36 15.67 -8.47
CA PRO A 26 -12.84 16.80 -7.68
C PRO A 26 -13.07 16.62 -6.17
N THR A 27 -14.11 15.88 -5.77
CA THR A 27 -14.44 15.68 -4.34
C THR A 27 -13.44 14.79 -3.60
N VAL A 28 -12.70 13.97 -4.31
CA VAL A 28 -11.71 13.05 -3.73
C VAL A 28 -10.26 13.41 -4.12
N ALA A 29 -10.09 14.39 -5.00
CA ALA A 29 -8.77 14.71 -5.54
C ALA A 29 -7.72 15.06 -4.46
N ASP A 30 -8.14 15.74 -3.39
CA ASP A 30 -7.24 16.15 -2.30
C ASP A 30 -6.90 15.02 -1.32
N VAL A 31 -7.62 13.90 -1.41
CA VAL A 31 -7.40 12.71 -0.57
C VAL A 31 -6.84 11.53 -1.34
N ILE A 32 -6.44 11.73 -2.59
CA ILE A 32 -5.77 10.72 -3.43
C ILE A 32 -4.27 11.00 -3.48
N SER A 33 -3.48 9.96 -3.23
CA SER A 33 -2.03 9.97 -3.49
C SER A 33 -1.73 9.05 -4.66
N ILE A 34 -1.28 9.60 -5.78
CA ILE A 34 -0.82 8.82 -6.93
C ILE A 34 0.62 8.40 -6.68
N ASP A 35 0.88 7.11 -6.77
CA ASP A 35 2.22 6.58 -6.68
C ASP A 35 2.95 6.82 -8.02
N ARG A 36 3.97 7.67 -7.98
CA ARG A 36 4.77 8.01 -9.16
C ARG A 36 5.58 6.82 -9.68
N ASP A 37 6.02 5.95 -8.76
CA ASP A 37 6.88 4.82 -9.09
C ASP A 37 6.07 3.61 -9.55
N SER A 38 4.72 3.67 -9.43
CA SER A 38 3.82 2.63 -9.92
C SER A 38 3.59 2.66 -11.44
N LEU A 39 4.25 3.58 -12.18
CA LEU A 39 4.06 3.70 -13.61
C LEU A 39 4.34 2.37 -14.33
N ASN A 40 3.30 1.80 -14.91
CA ASN A 40 3.37 0.62 -15.75
C ASN A 40 3.04 1.01 -17.19
N ILE A 41 3.97 0.77 -18.10
CA ILE A 41 3.80 1.00 -19.54
C ILE A 41 3.73 -0.36 -20.22
N THR A 42 2.61 -0.63 -20.88
CA THR A 42 2.46 -1.88 -21.64
C THR A 42 3.37 -1.90 -22.85
N MET A 43 4.14 -2.99 -23.03
CA MET A 43 5.04 -3.17 -24.17
C MET A 43 4.28 -3.22 -25.51
N TYR A 44 3.06 -3.76 -25.48
CA TYR A 44 2.18 -3.86 -26.64
C TYR A 44 0.95 -3.01 -26.39
N GLY A 45 0.87 -1.86 -27.06
CA GLY A 45 -0.22 -0.91 -26.94
C GLY A 45 0.20 0.45 -26.42
N SER A 46 -0.76 1.36 -26.30
CA SER A 46 -0.55 2.78 -25.97
C SER A 46 -0.87 3.10 -24.50
N LYS A 47 -0.80 2.14 -23.59
CA LYS A 47 -1.28 2.33 -22.20
C LYS A 47 -0.15 2.66 -21.23
N ALA A 48 -0.34 3.72 -20.46
CA ALA A 48 0.45 4.10 -19.30
C ALA A 48 -0.47 4.15 -18.07
N GLN A 49 -0.23 3.30 -17.08
CA GLN A 49 -1.06 3.19 -15.88
C GLN A 49 -0.31 3.65 -14.64
N PHE A 50 -0.99 4.45 -13.82
CA PHE A 50 -0.57 4.77 -12.46
C PHE A 50 -1.56 4.20 -11.45
N SER A 51 -1.04 3.70 -10.34
CA SER A 51 -1.84 3.34 -9.18
C SER A 51 -1.97 4.52 -8.22
N PHE A 52 -3.05 4.54 -7.46
CA PHE A 52 -3.25 5.51 -6.40
C PHE A 52 -3.94 4.88 -5.20
N VAL A 53 -3.77 5.51 -4.04
CA VAL A 53 -4.45 5.15 -2.79
C VAL A 53 -5.12 6.38 -2.19
N ARG A 54 -6.18 6.15 -1.41
CA ARG A 54 -6.73 7.18 -0.53
C ARG A 54 -5.75 7.52 0.56
N THR A 55 -5.73 8.79 0.96
CA THR A 55 -5.03 9.22 2.16
C THR A 55 -6.01 9.92 3.12
N LYS A 56 -5.82 9.70 4.41
CA LYS A 56 -6.52 10.44 5.46
C LYS A 56 -5.47 11.04 6.38
N ASN A 57 -5.45 12.37 6.48
CA ASN A 57 -4.44 13.10 7.26
C ASN A 57 -2.99 12.70 6.91
N GLY A 58 -2.71 12.45 5.62
CA GLY A 58 -1.41 11.99 5.15
C GLY A 58 -1.11 10.51 5.34
N VAL A 59 -2.02 9.73 5.95
CA VAL A 59 -1.87 8.29 6.14
C VAL A 59 -2.59 7.54 5.01
N PRO A 60 -1.91 6.61 4.30
CA PRO A 60 -2.53 5.82 3.26
C PRO A 60 -3.60 4.87 3.80
N VAL A 61 -4.70 4.72 3.08
CA VAL A 61 -5.76 3.73 3.32
C VAL A 61 -5.57 2.59 2.32
N SER A 62 -4.95 1.50 2.75
CA SER A 62 -4.47 0.42 1.87
C SER A 62 -5.55 -0.25 1.02
N ASN A 63 -6.78 -0.31 1.52
CA ASN A 63 -7.91 -0.95 0.83
C ASN A 63 -8.67 0.00 -0.10
N ASP A 64 -8.49 1.31 0.04
CA ASP A 64 -9.09 2.33 -0.81
C ASP A 64 -8.08 2.77 -1.88
N ARG A 65 -8.14 2.11 -3.02
CA ARG A 65 -7.16 2.26 -4.10
C ARG A 65 -7.82 2.29 -5.46
N GLY A 66 -7.04 2.66 -6.44
CA GLY A 66 -7.48 2.66 -7.82
C GLY A 66 -6.33 2.80 -8.80
N SER A 67 -6.69 3.00 -10.05
CA SER A 67 -5.73 3.26 -11.11
C SER A 67 -6.29 4.25 -12.12
N ILE A 68 -5.38 4.98 -12.74
CA ILE A 68 -5.65 5.81 -13.90
C ILE A 68 -4.82 5.32 -15.06
N VAL A 69 -5.45 5.17 -16.21
CA VAL A 69 -4.83 4.71 -17.45
C VAL A 69 -4.89 5.83 -18.45
N LEU A 70 -3.72 6.18 -18.99
CA LEU A 70 -3.55 7.20 -20.01
C LEU A 70 -3.04 6.55 -21.30
N ASP A 71 -3.33 7.16 -22.40
CA ASP A 71 -2.59 6.92 -23.63
C ASP A 71 -1.15 7.44 -23.44
N LYS A 72 -0.14 6.59 -23.67
CA LYS A 72 1.27 6.94 -23.41
C LYS A 72 1.81 8.00 -24.36
N ASP A 73 1.22 8.14 -25.54
CA ASP A 73 1.68 9.03 -26.58
C ASP A 73 0.99 10.40 -26.48
N THR A 74 -0.33 10.43 -26.32
CA THR A 74 -1.12 11.66 -26.20
C THR A 74 -1.30 12.12 -24.77
N GLY A 75 -1.31 11.17 -23.81
CA GLY A 75 -1.61 11.41 -22.40
C GLY A 75 -3.10 11.61 -22.14
N ASP A 76 -3.96 11.22 -23.08
CA ASP A 76 -5.40 11.25 -22.89
C ASP A 76 -5.83 10.15 -21.92
N ILE A 77 -6.92 10.40 -21.18
CA ILE A 77 -7.46 9.44 -20.24
C ILE A 77 -8.22 8.36 -21.02
N ILE A 78 -7.80 7.10 -20.87
CA ILE A 78 -8.48 5.93 -21.44
C ILE A 78 -9.11 5.01 -20.40
N GLY A 79 -8.81 5.20 -19.12
CA GLY A 79 -9.44 4.43 -18.05
C GLY A 79 -9.25 5.06 -16.69
N PHE A 80 -10.23 4.86 -15.83
CA PHE A 80 -10.19 5.23 -14.42
C PHE A 80 -10.95 4.17 -13.62
N HIS A 81 -10.31 3.61 -12.61
CA HIS A 81 -10.91 2.65 -11.71
C HIS A 81 -10.65 3.07 -10.28
N MET A 82 -11.65 2.97 -9.42
CA MET A 82 -11.56 3.31 -8.01
C MET A 82 -12.41 2.35 -7.18
N SER A 83 -11.79 1.76 -6.15
CA SER A 83 -12.48 1.02 -5.09
C SER A 83 -12.35 1.80 -3.80
N TRP A 84 -13.48 2.13 -3.14
CA TRP A 84 -13.50 3.12 -2.08
C TRP A 84 -14.60 2.85 -1.05
N HIS A 85 -14.24 2.86 0.22
CA HIS A 85 -15.19 2.74 1.32
C HIS A 85 -15.74 4.12 1.69
N VAL A 86 -16.94 4.44 1.18
CA VAL A 86 -17.54 5.79 1.28
C VAL A 86 -17.82 6.17 2.73
N ASN A 87 -18.29 5.23 3.54
CA ASN A 87 -18.76 5.47 4.91
C ASN A 87 -17.73 5.06 5.98
N ALA A 88 -16.45 4.88 5.61
CA ALA A 88 -15.42 4.53 6.56
C ALA A 88 -15.17 5.68 7.54
N SER A 89 -15.24 5.41 8.85
CA SER A 89 -14.79 6.30 9.90
C SER A 89 -13.30 6.11 10.16
N PHE A 90 -12.60 7.18 10.52
CA PHE A 90 -11.17 7.14 10.78
C PHE A 90 -10.87 7.78 12.12
N ARG A 91 -10.22 7.04 13.00
CA ARG A 91 -9.68 7.59 14.23
C ARG A 91 -8.54 8.57 13.92
N ASP A 92 -8.39 9.61 14.73
CA ASP A 92 -7.33 10.59 14.53
C ASP A 92 -5.94 9.96 14.71
N SER A 93 -5.15 9.96 13.65
CA SER A 93 -3.79 9.40 13.66
C SER A 93 -2.84 10.09 14.66
N LYS A 94 -3.15 11.29 15.12
CA LYS A 94 -2.38 12.00 16.14
C LYS A 94 -2.41 11.30 17.50
N SER A 95 -3.45 10.49 17.78
CA SER A 95 -3.56 9.71 19.01
C SER A 95 -2.83 8.36 18.94
N ALA A 96 -2.18 8.04 17.81
CA ALA A 96 -1.38 6.84 17.69
C ALA A 96 -0.11 6.89 18.56
N ILE A 97 0.38 5.72 18.98
CA ILE A 97 1.66 5.61 19.68
C ILE A 97 2.79 6.09 18.76
N SER A 98 3.88 6.60 19.33
CA SER A 98 5.03 7.03 18.54
C SER A 98 5.63 5.87 17.75
N LEU A 99 6.28 6.19 16.62
CA LEU A 99 6.94 5.18 15.77
C LEU A 99 7.98 4.37 16.56
N ASP A 100 8.71 5.00 17.47
CA ASP A 100 9.73 4.28 18.27
C ASP A 100 9.10 3.32 19.27
N LYS A 101 7.99 3.70 19.89
CA LYS A 101 7.21 2.79 20.74
C LYS A 101 6.59 1.66 19.90
N ALA A 102 6.13 1.95 18.69
CA ALA A 102 5.63 0.93 17.77
C ALA A 102 6.73 -0.07 17.38
N LYS A 103 7.92 0.40 17.03
CA LYS A 103 9.10 -0.46 16.73
C LYS A 103 9.44 -1.36 17.89
N GLN A 104 9.47 -0.82 19.13
CA GLN A 104 9.74 -1.60 20.34
C GLN A 104 8.68 -2.68 20.52
N LYS A 105 7.40 -2.34 20.44
CA LYS A 105 6.30 -3.31 20.55
C LYS A 105 6.34 -4.37 19.47
N TYR A 106 6.65 -3.97 18.25
CA TYR A 106 6.83 -4.91 17.14
C TYR A 106 8.00 -5.87 17.39
N ALA A 107 9.15 -5.36 17.89
CA ALA A 107 10.29 -6.19 18.24
C ALA A 107 10.00 -7.19 19.37
N GLU A 108 9.21 -6.79 20.37
CA GLU A 108 8.75 -7.70 21.44
C GLU A 108 7.83 -8.81 20.90
N MET A 109 7.07 -8.53 19.84
CA MET A 109 6.13 -9.48 19.23
C MET A 109 6.83 -10.49 18.29
N ILE A 110 7.91 -10.08 17.65
CA ILE A 110 8.63 -10.92 16.67
C ILE A 110 9.38 -12.04 17.41
N GLN A 111 9.07 -13.27 17.06
CA GLN A 111 9.87 -14.44 17.46
C GLN A 111 10.83 -14.79 16.32
N LEU A 112 12.12 -14.65 16.59
CA LEU A 112 13.17 -15.07 15.68
C LEU A 112 13.67 -16.47 16.06
N THR A 113 13.61 -17.40 15.11
CA THR A 113 14.13 -18.75 15.27
C THR A 113 15.33 -18.97 14.36
N PRO A 114 16.45 -19.52 14.86
CA PRO A 114 17.58 -19.87 14.00
C PRO A 114 17.23 -21.09 13.13
N GLN A 115 17.61 -21.03 11.87
CA GLN A 115 17.50 -22.17 10.96
C GLN A 115 18.62 -22.16 9.93
N TYR A 116 18.96 -23.35 9.41
CA TYR A 116 19.88 -23.46 8.29
C TYR A 116 19.12 -23.34 6.97
N GLU A 117 19.66 -22.54 6.08
CA GLU A 117 19.23 -22.44 4.68
C GLU A 117 20.37 -22.89 3.77
N PHE A 118 20.03 -23.51 2.65
CA PHE A 118 21.01 -23.97 1.67
C PHE A 118 21.02 -23.02 0.47
N ASP A 119 22.20 -22.52 0.12
CA ASP A 119 22.46 -21.83 -1.14
C ASP A 119 23.08 -22.84 -2.12
N TYR A 120 22.56 -22.91 -3.32
CA TYR A 120 23.05 -23.76 -4.38
C TYR A 120 23.65 -22.91 -5.50
N ASP A 121 24.95 -23.09 -5.71
CA ASP A 121 25.66 -22.48 -6.82
C ASP A 121 25.52 -23.38 -8.07
N TRP A 122 24.78 -22.91 -9.04
CA TRP A 122 24.50 -23.65 -10.27
C TRP A 122 25.72 -23.82 -11.17
N GLN A 123 26.72 -22.95 -11.09
CA GLN A 123 27.94 -23.03 -11.89
C GLN A 123 28.90 -24.04 -11.32
N THR A 124 29.16 -24.00 -10.03
CA THR A 124 30.12 -24.88 -9.33
C THR A 124 29.50 -26.17 -8.79
N LYS A 125 28.15 -26.28 -8.84
CA LYS A 125 27.37 -27.38 -8.23
C LYS A 125 27.57 -27.51 -6.73
N LYS A 126 28.05 -26.47 -6.07
CA LYS A 126 28.34 -26.49 -4.64
C LYS A 126 27.10 -26.07 -3.84
N VAL A 127 26.88 -26.82 -2.74
CA VAL A 127 25.88 -26.49 -1.74
C VAL A 127 26.57 -25.89 -0.52
N THR A 128 26.11 -24.74 -0.06
CA THR A 128 26.63 -24.07 1.14
C THR A 128 25.47 -23.85 2.12
N ALA A 129 25.65 -24.27 3.37
CA ALA A 129 24.68 -23.98 4.44
C ALA A 129 25.02 -22.65 5.11
N ARG A 130 24.03 -21.81 5.30
CA ARG A 130 24.14 -20.60 6.12
C ARG A 130 23.13 -20.64 7.26
N LEU A 131 23.54 -20.17 8.44
CA LEU A 131 22.65 -20.00 9.58
C LEU A 131 21.98 -18.63 9.48
N VAL A 132 20.65 -18.60 9.52
CA VAL A 132 19.86 -17.36 9.48
C VAL A 132 18.85 -17.34 10.64
N TYR A 133 18.47 -16.14 11.06
CA TYR A 133 17.30 -15.98 11.91
C TYR A 133 16.08 -15.69 11.04
N ARG A 134 15.07 -16.54 11.14
CA ARG A 134 13.81 -16.35 10.41
C ARG A 134 12.70 -15.96 11.38
N GLN A 135 11.90 -14.99 10.94
CA GLN A 135 10.70 -14.61 11.64
C GLN A 135 9.64 -15.70 11.50
N GLY A 136 9.09 -16.18 12.63
CA GLY A 136 8.11 -17.27 12.66
C GLY A 136 6.72 -16.85 12.18
N GLN A 137 6.33 -15.62 12.45
CA GLN A 137 5.04 -15.05 12.02
C GLN A 137 5.22 -13.60 11.58
N TYR A 138 4.59 -13.27 10.45
CA TYR A 138 4.34 -11.88 10.09
C TYR A 138 3.14 -11.39 10.88
N GLY A 139 3.15 -10.13 11.26
CA GLY A 139 2.04 -9.55 11.98
C GLY A 139 2.07 -8.03 11.92
N GLU A 140 0.96 -7.44 12.25
CA GLU A 140 0.80 -6.01 12.40
C GLU A 140 0.57 -5.69 13.87
N ILE A 141 0.82 -4.47 14.27
CA ILE A 141 0.44 -3.97 15.58
C ILE A 141 -0.60 -2.87 15.42
N ASN A 142 -1.57 -2.85 16.29
CA ASN A 142 -2.54 -1.78 16.37
C ASN A 142 -1.82 -0.49 16.76
N ALA A 143 -1.97 0.55 15.93
CA ALA A 143 -1.25 1.81 16.11
C ALA A 143 -1.64 2.59 17.38
N PHE A 144 -2.76 2.27 18.01
CA PHE A 144 -3.24 2.96 19.22
C PHE A 144 -2.90 2.19 20.50
N THR A 145 -2.96 0.87 20.47
CA THR A 145 -2.75 0.02 21.64
C THR A 145 -1.36 -0.59 21.71
N GLY A 146 -0.67 -0.71 20.59
CA GLY A 146 0.59 -1.43 20.45
C GLY A 146 0.46 -2.94 20.58
N LYS A 147 -0.76 -3.48 20.65
CA LYS A 147 -1.00 -4.93 20.69
C LYS A 147 -0.91 -5.51 19.27
N LYS A 148 -0.68 -6.82 19.18
CA LYS A 148 -0.75 -7.54 17.92
C LYS A 148 -2.13 -7.35 17.30
N SER A 149 -2.18 -7.02 16.02
CA SER A 149 -3.40 -7.03 15.24
C SER A 149 -3.60 -8.44 14.69
N ASP A 150 -4.72 -9.06 15.01
CA ASP A 150 -5.08 -10.39 14.50
C ASP A 150 -5.67 -10.25 13.10
N PHE A 151 -4.80 -9.93 12.14
CA PHE A 151 -5.17 -9.95 10.74
C PHE A 151 -5.10 -11.40 10.25
N SER A 152 -6.24 -12.02 9.94
CA SER A 152 -6.23 -13.31 9.24
C SER A 152 -5.71 -13.11 7.82
N ALA A 153 -4.79 -13.96 7.38
CA ALA A 153 -4.17 -13.90 6.05
C ALA A 153 -5.19 -13.95 4.88
N ASP A 154 -6.42 -14.30 5.17
CA ASP A 154 -7.51 -14.45 4.19
C ASP A 154 -8.31 -13.16 3.96
N GLY A 155 -7.90 -12.02 4.54
CA GLY A 155 -8.59 -10.74 4.35
C GLY A 155 -10.02 -10.71 4.89
N TYR A 156 -10.44 -11.74 5.61
CA TYR A 156 -11.72 -11.76 6.30
C TYR A 156 -11.55 -11.06 7.63
N TYR A 157 -12.11 -9.91 7.74
CA TYR A 157 -12.28 -9.18 8.99
C TYR A 157 -13.32 -9.94 9.82
N ASP A 158 -12.88 -10.69 10.81
CA ASP A 158 -13.81 -11.12 11.86
C ASP A 158 -14.06 -9.91 12.77
N GLY A 159 -15.15 -9.21 12.49
CA GLY A 159 -15.60 -8.03 13.23
C GLY A 159 -16.02 -8.29 14.67
N SER A 160 -15.71 -9.48 15.23
CA SER A 160 -16.16 -9.86 16.58
C SER A 160 -15.33 -9.24 17.72
N ASN A 161 -14.13 -8.67 17.41
CA ASN A 161 -13.24 -8.11 18.44
C ASN A 161 -13.10 -6.58 18.43
N GLU A 162 -13.76 -5.84 17.51
CA GLU A 162 -13.67 -4.38 17.48
C GLU A 162 -14.84 -3.63 18.11
N THR A 163 -15.86 -4.34 18.59
CA THR A 163 -17.05 -3.69 19.13
C THR A 163 -16.84 -3.10 20.53
N GLU A 164 -15.81 -3.48 21.27
CA GLU A 164 -15.57 -2.94 22.62
C GLU A 164 -14.75 -1.64 22.62
N ASP A 165 -13.84 -1.43 21.65
CA ASP A 165 -13.03 -0.20 21.60
C ASP A 165 -13.67 0.95 20.79
N ALA A 166 -14.67 0.65 19.96
CA ALA A 166 -15.33 1.67 19.13
C ALA A 166 -16.50 2.38 19.84
N VAL A 167 -17.04 1.82 20.92
CA VAL A 167 -18.22 2.35 21.62
C VAL A 167 -17.85 3.33 22.74
N ALA A 168 -16.60 3.35 23.19
CA ALA A 168 -16.18 4.21 24.30
C ALA A 168 -16.00 5.71 23.96
N ASP A 169 -16.03 6.09 22.68
CA ASP A 169 -15.73 7.47 22.24
C ASP A 169 -16.94 8.22 21.63
N MET A 170 -18.16 7.69 21.78
CA MET A 170 -19.38 8.36 21.26
C MET A 170 -20.18 9.15 22.31
N ASP A 171 -19.70 9.26 23.55
CA ASP A 171 -20.44 9.98 24.59
C ASP A 171 -19.53 11.00 25.30
N THR A 172 -19.30 12.14 24.66
CA THR A 172 -19.08 13.44 25.30
C THR A 172 -19.03 14.57 24.26
N GLY A 173 -20.09 15.38 24.23
CA GLY A 173 -20.07 16.77 23.77
C GLY A 173 -20.69 17.06 22.43
#